data_f76a80c11edbc344ea4c92d29e88a5f1
#
_entry.id   f76a80c11edbc344ea4c92d29e88a5f1
#
_cell.length_a   1.000
_cell.length_b   1.000
_cell.length_c   1.000
_cell.angle_alpha   90.00
_cell.angle_beta   90.00
_cell.angle_gamma   90.00
#
_symmetry.space_group_name_H-M   'P 1'
#
loop_
_entity.id
_entity.type
_entity.pdbx_description
1 polymer ?
#
loop_
_entity_poly.entity_id
_entity_poly.type
_entity_poly.pdbx_seq_one_letter_code
_entity_poly.pdbx_strand_id
1 'polypeptide(L)'
;MNCRGSLRGPGADPVESVDRPTRVIAAGQACGPTDRINGVNTPATAAVSEAASTAETNREMTAFAVLAAISLAHLLNDTIQSLLPAIYPLLKASFNLSFAQIGMMTLALMLTASVLQPVVGHYTDSRPTPHALLVGMAFSLAGLLLLAVAHTYWMLLAAAGLVGLGSSVFHPESSRIARMASGGRHGLAQSLFQVGGNVGSSAGPLVAAFIVAPFGQVAIAWCAVIAVAGMVVVSRVGRWYRHRTRQSRSSGHAAGGSRTSPFSRARVGWTLAVLAALIFSKYFYLASLTSYYTFYLITKFGLSVRSAQVHLFIFLASVAVGTIIGGPIGDRFGRKRVIWGSILGVLPFTLVLPYVGLFWTTILTIVIGLTLASAFSAIVVYAQELVPGRVGLISGVFFGFAFGMGGLGAAALGELADVIGIESVYRICAFLPAIGLLTAFLPDVDSPAALAQRAQARTGAASA
;
A
#
# COMPACT_ATOMS: atom_id res chain seq x y z
N MET A 1 52.60 -12.50 -39.21
CA MET A 1 53.83 -11.72 -38.92
C MET A 1 53.92 -11.74 -37.39
N ASN A 2 54.65 -12.71 -36.79
CA ASN A 2 56.04 -12.69 -36.39
C ASN A 2 56.28 -11.63 -35.31
N CYS A 3 56.84 -11.92 -34.10
CA CYS A 3 57.66 -12.95 -33.49
C CYS A 3 57.64 -12.69 -32.00
N ARG A 4 57.53 -13.69 -31.07
CA ARG A 4 58.58 -14.54 -30.49
C ARG A 4 59.68 -13.77 -29.75
N GLY A 5 59.86 -14.13 -28.47
CA GLY A 5 61.07 -14.63 -27.84
C GLY A 5 61.07 -14.34 -26.34
N SER A 6 60.93 -15.22 -25.37
CA SER A 6 61.80 -16.35 -24.99
C SER A 6 63.13 -15.85 -24.34
N LEU A 7 63.37 -16.11 -23.07
CA LEU A 7 64.22 -17.14 -22.49
C LEU A 7 64.70 -16.75 -21.06
N ARG A 8 64.46 -17.67 -20.09
CA ARG A 8 65.38 -18.39 -19.19
C ARG A 8 66.12 -17.61 -18.09
N GLY A 9 65.96 -18.14 -16.92
CA GLY A 9 66.66 -18.20 -15.67
C GLY A 9 68.12 -18.78 -15.75
N PRO A 10 68.80 -19.37 -14.74
CA PRO A 10 68.41 -19.79 -13.39
C PRO A 10 69.50 -19.54 -12.31
N GLY A 11 69.34 -20.09 -11.09
CA GLY A 11 70.43 -20.46 -10.17
C GLY A 11 70.27 -19.87 -8.78
N ALA A 12 70.00 -20.62 -7.84
CA ALA A 12 70.64 -21.63 -7.02
C ALA A 12 71.04 -21.08 -5.65
N ASP A 13 70.50 -21.78 -4.66
CA ASP A 13 70.86 -21.81 -3.26
C ASP A 13 72.38 -21.96 -2.97
N PRO A 14 72.92 -22.09 -1.74
CA PRO A 14 72.28 -22.56 -0.52
C PRO A 14 72.86 -22.05 0.85
N VAL A 15 72.15 -22.47 1.98
CA VAL A 15 72.71 -23.09 3.24
C VAL A 15 73.39 -22.17 4.26
N GLU A 16 72.98 -22.26 5.51
CA GLU A 16 73.52 -22.70 6.78
C GLU A 16 72.80 -21.97 7.92
N SER A 17 72.11 -22.62 8.79
CA SER A 17 72.23 -23.54 9.89
C SER A 17 72.82 -22.88 11.16
N VAL A 18 72.26 -23.42 12.30
CA VAL A 18 72.83 -23.43 13.67
C VAL A 18 72.50 -22.23 14.55
N ASP A 19 71.91 -22.25 15.73
CA ASP A 19 71.79 -23.29 16.77
C ASP A 19 70.83 -22.86 17.88
N ARG A 20 70.20 -23.78 18.55
CA ARG A 20 69.55 -23.60 19.85
C ARG A 20 70.63 -23.61 20.97
N PRO A 21 70.38 -23.12 22.18
CA PRO A 21 69.91 -24.05 23.19
C PRO A 21 68.84 -23.50 24.20
N THR A 22 68.11 -24.46 24.66
CA THR A 22 67.32 -24.70 25.87
C THR A 22 67.93 -24.29 27.20
N ARG A 23 67.08 -23.84 28.16
CA ARG A 23 66.97 -24.28 29.60
C ARG A 23 65.97 -23.34 30.30
N VAL A 24 64.85 -23.77 30.85
CA VAL A 24 64.51 -24.70 31.96
C VAL A 24 64.53 -23.99 33.34
N ILE A 25 63.35 -24.10 34.00
CA ILE A 25 63.06 -24.14 35.46
C ILE A 25 63.00 -22.74 36.14
N ALA A 26 62.08 -22.41 37.03
CA ALA A 26 61.13 -23.05 37.92
C ALA A 26 60.16 -22.09 38.57
N ALA A 27 59.04 -22.63 38.93
CA ALA A 27 58.33 -22.53 40.21
C ALA A 27 57.95 -21.15 40.79
N GLY A 28 56.70 -20.92 40.84
CA GLY A 28 55.95 -20.87 42.09
C GLY A 28 55.80 -19.50 42.74
N GLN A 29 54.59 -18.95 42.70
CA GLN A 29 53.89 -18.65 43.96
C GLN A 29 52.54 -18.12 43.67
N ALA A 30 51.53 -18.68 44.29
CA ALA A 30 50.18 -18.24 44.36
C ALA A 30 50.07 -16.86 45.09
N CYS A 31 49.31 -15.94 44.58
CA CYS A 31 48.70 -14.88 45.39
C CYS A 31 47.29 -14.61 44.91
N GLY A 32 46.40 -14.55 45.85
CA GLY A 32 44.98 -14.64 45.78
C GLY A 32 44.20 -13.46 45.13
N PRO A 33 42.89 -13.55 45.18
CA PRO A 33 41.98 -12.72 44.40
C PRO A 33 41.69 -11.45 45.15
N THR A 34 41.80 -10.32 44.51
CA THR A 34 41.00 -9.10 44.70
C THR A 34 41.54 -8.03 43.79
N ASP A 35 40.77 -7.70 42.76
CA ASP A 35 40.41 -6.30 42.55
C ASP A 35 39.26 -6.27 41.52
N ARG A 36 38.06 -6.11 42.07
CA ARG A 36 36.94 -5.61 41.31
C ARG A 36 37.31 -4.19 40.83
N ILE A 37 37.70 -4.07 39.59
CA ILE A 37 37.70 -2.77 38.95
C ILE A 37 36.24 -2.41 38.76
N ASN A 38 35.73 -1.63 39.69
CA ASN A 38 34.49 -0.87 39.55
C ASN A 38 34.57 -0.13 38.23
N GLY A 39 33.68 -0.50 37.31
CA GLY A 39 33.48 0.25 36.08
C GLY A 39 33.14 1.69 36.44
N VAL A 40 34.12 2.56 36.26
CA VAL A 40 33.90 4.00 36.26
C VAL A 40 33.00 4.26 35.05
N ASN A 41 31.67 4.36 35.32
CA ASN A 41 30.74 4.96 34.38
C ASN A 41 31.17 6.43 34.19
N THR A 42 32.04 6.65 33.22
CA THR A 42 32.41 8.01 32.82
C THR A 42 31.13 8.71 32.33
N PRO A 43 30.87 9.96 32.74
CA PRO A 43 29.70 10.71 32.30
C PRO A 43 29.56 10.79 30.77
N ALA A 44 30.64 10.57 30.04
CA ALA A 44 30.65 10.49 28.58
C ALA A 44 29.91 9.28 28.01
N THR A 45 29.98 8.09 28.65
CA THR A 45 29.25 6.88 28.22
C THR A 45 27.76 7.00 28.51
N ALA A 46 27.35 7.61 29.60
CA ALA A 46 25.96 7.90 29.92
C ALA A 46 25.36 8.91 28.92
N ALA A 47 26.07 10.00 28.64
CA ALA A 47 25.64 11.02 27.66
C ALA A 47 25.52 10.46 26.23
N VAL A 48 26.42 9.55 25.81
CA VAL A 48 26.32 8.89 24.50
C VAL A 48 25.14 7.91 24.45
N SER A 49 24.86 7.19 25.55
CA SER A 49 23.70 6.29 25.64
C SER A 49 22.37 7.07 25.65
N GLU A 50 22.33 8.20 26.33
CA GLU A 50 21.15 9.07 26.42
C GLU A 50 20.91 9.82 25.08
N ALA A 51 21.96 10.28 24.40
CA ALA A 51 21.91 10.84 23.07
C ALA A 51 21.48 9.80 22.00
N ALA A 52 21.91 8.55 22.14
CA ALA A 52 21.48 7.45 21.27
C ALA A 52 19.99 7.11 21.50
N SER A 53 19.57 7.04 22.78
CA SER A 53 18.16 6.78 23.14
C SER A 53 17.22 7.93 22.70
N THR A 54 17.63 9.19 22.88
CA THR A 54 16.88 10.34 22.37
C THR A 54 16.86 10.43 20.86
N ALA A 55 17.94 10.02 20.18
CA ALA A 55 17.98 9.93 18.72
C ALA A 55 17.09 8.80 18.18
N GLU A 56 16.99 7.66 18.87
CA GLU A 56 16.05 6.58 18.52
C GLU A 56 14.60 6.99 18.76
N THR A 57 14.29 7.61 19.88
CA THR A 57 12.94 8.13 20.18
C THR A 57 12.51 9.19 19.17
N ASN A 58 13.40 10.11 18.80
CA ASN A 58 13.14 11.09 17.74
C ASN A 58 13.00 10.44 16.34
N ARG A 59 13.68 9.31 16.07
CA ARG A 59 13.50 8.54 14.83
C ARG A 59 12.14 7.87 14.76
N GLU A 60 11.62 7.32 15.86
CA GLU A 60 10.29 6.72 15.92
C GLU A 60 9.19 7.79 15.79
N MET A 61 9.30 8.92 16.47
CA MET A 61 8.35 10.05 16.34
C MET A 61 8.35 10.63 14.93
N THR A 62 9.50 10.78 14.29
CA THR A 62 9.61 11.28 12.92
C THR A 62 8.97 10.32 11.92
N ALA A 63 9.08 9.02 12.13
CA ALA A 63 8.45 8.01 11.29
C ALA A 63 6.92 8.05 11.40
N PHE A 64 6.37 8.21 12.61
CA PHE A 64 4.93 8.30 12.81
C PHE A 64 4.34 9.58 12.18
N ALA A 65 5.02 10.71 12.31
CA ALA A 65 4.60 11.96 11.68
C ALA A 65 4.58 11.85 10.15
N VAL A 66 5.53 11.11 9.56
CA VAL A 66 5.54 10.85 8.11
C VAL A 66 4.38 9.93 7.71
N LEU A 67 4.06 8.91 8.51
CA LEU A 67 2.90 8.05 8.27
C LEU A 67 1.59 8.84 8.31
N ALA A 68 1.43 9.72 9.30
CA ALA A 68 0.26 10.59 9.40
C ALA A 68 0.18 11.57 8.21
N ALA A 69 1.33 12.15 7.80
CA ALA A 69 1.38 13.05 6.65
C ALA A 69 1.03 12.34 5.34
N ILE A 70 1.52 11.11 5.12
CA ILE A 70 1.20 10.36 3.90
C ILE A 70 -0.24 9.86 3.89
N SER A 71 -0.81 9.53 5.05
CA SER A 71 -2.23 9.21 5.22
C SER A 71 -3.13 10.42 4.90
N LEU A 72 -2.75 11.60 5.40
CA LEU A 72 -3.43 12.86 5.07
C LEU A 72 -3.32 13.18 3.56
N ALA A 73 -2.15 13.00 2.97
CA ALA A 73 -1.99 13.19 1.52
C ALA A 73 -2.88 12.23 0.72
N HIS A 74 -3.06 10.98 1.20
CA HIS A 74 -3.95 9.99 0.59
C HIS A 74 -5.42 10.43 0.70
N LEU A 75 -5.83 10.91 1.87
CA LEU A 75 -7.17 11.48 2.07
C LEU A 75 -7.45 12.59 1.04
N LEU A 76 -6.52 13.54 0.90
CA LEU A 76 -6.68 14.67 -0.02
C LEU A 76 -6.70 14.21 -1.49
N ASN A 77 -5.83 13.27 -1.87
CA ASN A 77 -5.80 12.71 -3.22
C ASN A 77 -7.10 11.98 -3.58
N ASP A 78 -7.59 11.12 -2.69
CA ASP A 78 -8.78 10.31 -2.95
C ASP A 78 -10.08 11.12 -2.85
N THR A 79 -10.09 12.22 -2.08
CA THR A 79 -11.17 13.22 -2.13
C THR A 79 -11.29 13.83 -3.53
N ILE A 80 -10.17 14.17 -4.16
CA ILE A 80 -10.15 14.70 -5.53
C ILE A 80 -10.63 13.64 -6.52
N GLN A 81 -10.14 12.42 -6.39
CA GLN A 81 -10.47 11.32 -7.29
C GLN A 81 -11.95 10.94 -7.21
N SER A 82 -12.53 10.90 -6.02
CA SER A 82 -13.94 10.54 -5.79
C SER A 82 -14.92 11.68 -6.10
N LEU A 83 -14.44 12.93 -6.16
CA LEU A 83 -15.23 14.08 -6.56
C LEU A 83 -15.76 13.93 -8.00
N LEU A 84 -14.93 13.43 -8.93
CA LEU A 84 -15.30 13.34 -10.34
C LEU A 84 -16.57 12.50 -10.57
N PRO A 85 -16.67 11.23 -10.12
CA PRO A 85 -17.91 10.48 -10.27
C PRO A 85 -19.09 11.09 -9.48
N ALA A 86 -18.82 11.77 -8.36
CA ALA A 86 -19.88 12.40 -7.59
C ALA A 86 -20.56 13.58 -8.32
N ILE A 87 -19.87 14.26 -9.24
CA ILE A 87 -20.43 15.38 -10.02
C ILE A 87 -20.98 14.96 -11.40
N TYR A 88 -20.94 13.67 -11.76
CA TYR A 88 -21.48 13.19 -13.05
C TYR A 88 -22.93 13.63 -13.35
N PRO A 89 -23.86 13.62 -12.37
CA PRO A 89 -25.21 14.10 -12.64
C PRO A 89 -25.25 15.56 -13.09
N LEU A 90 -24.43 16.43 -12.49
CA LEU A 90 -24.31 17.84 -12.88
C LEU A 90 -23.70 17.98 -14.27
N LEU A 91 -22.61 17.27 -14.56
CA LEU A 91 -21.96 17.31 -15.87
C LEU A 91 -22.87 16.75 -16.97
N LYS A 92 -23.61 15.66 -16.67
CA LYS A 92 -24.58 15.08 -17.60
C LYS A 92 -25.63 16.09 -18.01
N ALA A 93 -26.19 16.83 -17.05
CA ALA A 93 -27.19 17.86 -17.30
C ALA A 93 -26.61 19.07 -18.07
N SER A 94 -25.42 19.56 -17.66
CA SER A 94 -24.82 20.77 -18.26
C SER A 94 -24.31 20.56 -19.68
N PHE A 95 -23.80 19.37 -20.01
CA PHE A 95 -23.23 19.05 -21.32
C PHE A 95 -24.11 18.14 -22.17
N ASN A 96 -25.30 17.80 -21.70
CA ASN A 96 -26.23 16.87 -22.37
C ASN A 96 -25.56 15.53 -22.75
N LEU A 97 -24.77 14.93 -21.79
CA LEU A 97 -23.99 13.74 -22.04
C LEU A 97 -24.86 12.49 -22.06
N SER A 98 -24.49 11.54 -22.91
CA SER A 98 -25.02 10.18 -22.86
C SER A 98 -24.41 9.41 -21.67
N PHE A 99 -25.03 8.29 -21.26
CA PHE A 99 -24.42 7.39 -20.27
C PHE A 99 -23.12 6.77 -20.77
N ALA A 100 -23.04 6.48 -22.07
CA ALA A 100 -21.79 6.02 -22.69
C ALA A 100 -20.64 7.02 -22.51
N GLN A 101 -20.90 8.32 -22.68
CA GLN A 101 -19.90 9.37 -22.48
C GLN A 101 -19.46 9.48 -21.01
N ILE A 102 -20.39 9.35 -20.08
CA ILE A 102 -20.06 9.24 -18.63
C ILE A 102 -19.21 8.00 -18.37
N GLY A 103 -19.57 6.86 -18.96
CA GLY A 103 -18.77 5.61 -18.88
C GLY A 103 -17.34 5.78 -19.40
N MET A 104 -17.17 6.50 -20.52
CA MET A 104 -15.86 6.82 -21.09
C MET A 104 -15.02 7.74 -20.19
N MET A 105 -15.64 8.69 -19.48
CA MET A 105 -14.93 9.50 -18.49
C MET A 105 -14.42 8.63 -17.32
N THR A 106 -15.27 7.73 -16.84
CA THR A 106 -14.86 6.76 -15.79
C THR A 106 -13.74 5.84 -16.30
N LEU A 107 -13.85 5.37 -17.55
CA LEU A 107 -12.81 4.55 -18.16
C LEU A 107 -11.48 5.31 -18.27
N ALA A 108 -11.49 6.55 -18.72
CA ALA A 108 -10.29 7.38 -18.82
C ALA A 108 -9.62 7.56 -17.45
N LEU A 109 -10.40 7.86 -16.40
CA LEU A 109 -9.93 7.96 -15.02
C LEU A 109 -9.30 6.65 -14.55
N MET A 110 -10.03 5.54 -14.68
CA MET A 110 -9.61 4.24 -14.13
C MET A 110 -8.47 3.63 -14.92
N LEU A 111 -8.45 3.77 -16.24
CA LEU A 111 -7.39 3.25 -17.09
C LEU A 111 -6.05 3.94 -16.79
N THR A 112 -6.05 5.27 -16.73
CA THR A 112 -4.85 6.05 -16.41
C THR A 112 -4.41 5.82 -14.96
N ALA A 113 -5.35 5.73 -14.03
CA ALA A 113 -5.05 5.45 -12.63
C ALA A 113 -4.50 4.03 -12.41
N SER A 114 -4.99 3.01 -13.12
CA SER A 114 -4.67 1.60 -12.84
C SER A 114 -3.46 1.10 -13.61
N VAL A 115 -3.46 1.29 -14.93
CA VAL A 115 -2.46 0.67 -15.84
C VAL A 115 -1.07 1.25 -15.64
N LEU A 116 -0.96 2.52 -15.32
CA LEU A 116 0.33 3.20 -15.14
C LEU A 116 0.97 2.93 -13.77
N GLN A 117 0.22 2.50 -12.75
CA GLN A 117 0.77 2.25 -11.42
C GLN A 117 1.94 1.26 -11.37
N PRO A 118 1.90 0.09 -12.06
CA PRO A 118 3.03 -0.83 -12.10
C PRO A 118 4.27 -0.21 -12.76
N VAL A 119 4.07 0.58 -13.82
CA VAL A 119 5.15 1.25 -14.56
C VAL A 119 5.83 2.29 -13.67
N VAL A 120 5.04 3.13 -13.01
CA VAL A 120 5.53 4.14 -12.07
C VAL A 120 6.23 3.46 -10.90
N GLY A 121 5.64 2.42 -10.31
CA GLY A 121 6.23 1.67 -9.20
C GLY A 121 7.57 1.04 -9.57
N HIS A 122 7.69 0.45 -10.75
CA HIS A 122 8.95 -0.09 -11.26
C HIS A 122 10.01 0.99 -11.46
N TYR A 123 9.63 2.14 -12.04
CA TYR A 123 10.53 3.26 -12.25
C TYR A 123 11.05 3.83 -10.94
N THR A 124 10.18 4.06 -9.95
CA THR A 124 10.55 4.65 -8.66
C THR A 124 11.33 3.69 -7.76
N ASP A 125 11.18 2.37 -7.93
CA ASP A 125 12.04 1.38 -7.27
C ASP A 125 13.48 1.46 -7.76
N SER A 126 13.66 1.67 -9.07
CA SER A 126 14.98 1.77 -9.70
C SER A 126 15.62 3.15 -9.51
N ARG A 127 14.81 4.20 -9.51
CA ARG A 127 15.22 5.61 -9.43
C ARG A 127 14.38 6.34 -8.37
N PRO A 128 14.78 6.31 -7.09
CA PRO A 128 14.09 7.02 -6.02
C PRO A 128 13.91 8.50 -6.36
N THR A 129 12.66 8.92 -6.56
CA THR A 129 12.28 10.27 -7.00
C THR A 129 11.51 10.99 -5.90
N PRO A 130 12.17 11.81 -5.05
CA PRO A 130 11.50 12.50 -3.94
C PRO A 130 10.39 13.48 -4.35
N HIS A 131 10.33 13.83 -5.63
CA HIS A 131 9.34 14.74 -6.19
C HIS A 131 8.17 14.02 -6.90
N ALA A 132 8.19 12.68 -7.01
CA ALA A 132 7.17 11.94 -7.74
C ALA A 132 5.75 12.25 -7.23
N LEU A 133 5.54 12.23 -5.91
CA LEU A 133 4.23 12.56 -5.31
C LEU A 133 3.78 13.99 -5.63
N LEU A 134 4.71 14.95 -5.66
CA LEU A 134 4.40 16.33 -6.01
C LEU A 134 3.93 16.43 -7.47
N VAL A 135 4.58 15.71 -8.38
CA VAL A 135 4.20 15.62 -9.79
C VAL A 135 2.82 14.98 -9.93
N GLY A 136 2.55 13.88 -9.20
CA GLY A 136 1.22 13.25 -9.18
C GLY A 136 0.14 14.23 -8.74
N MET A 137 0.32 14.93 -7.62
CA MET A 137 -0.65 15.93 -7.15
C MET A 137 -0.79 17.11 -8.12
N ALA A 138 0.27 17.49 -8.86
CA ALA A 138 0.19 18.53 -9.88
C ALA A 138 -0.68 18.09 -11.07
N PHE A 139 -0.62 16.81 -11.49
CA PHE A 139 -1.55 16.28 -12.49
C PHE A 139 -3.01 16.30 -11.99
N SER A 140 -3.25 15.93 -10.73
CA SER A 140 -4.58 16.00 -10.13
C SER A 140 -5.10 17.45 -10.07
N LEU A 141 -4.25 18.42 -9.71
CA LEU A 141 -4.56 19.85 -9.73
C LEU A 141 -4.89 20.32 -11.14
N ALA A 142 -4.07 19.99 -12.14
CA ALA A 142 -4.32 20.35 -13.53
C ALA A 142 -5.64 19.76 -14.03
N GLY A 143 -5.93 18.51 -13.67
CA GLY A 143 -7.21 17.87 -13.98
C GLY A 143 -8.41 18.59 -13.36
N LEU A 144 -8.34 18.98 -12.08
CA LEU A 144 -9.42 19.76 -11.42
C LEU A 144 -9.64 21.13 -12.07
N LEU A 145 -8.55 21.86 -12.37
CA LEU A 145 -8.65 23.18 -13.01
C LEU A 145 -9.22 23.06 -14.43
N LEU A 146 -8.78 22.05 -15.19
CA LEU A 146 -9.33 21.79 -16.51
C LEU A 146 -10.81 21.40 -16.43
N LEU A 147 -11.21 20.61 -15.43
CA LEU A 147 -12.59 20.22 -15.19
C LEU A 147 -13.47 21.43 -14.86
N ALA A 148 -12.94 22.38 -14.09
CA ALA A 148 -13.66 23.59 -13.69
C ALA A 148 -13.97 24.53 -14.89
N VAL A 149 -13.07 24.57 -15.89
CA VAL A 149 -13.20 25.45 -17.08
C VAL A 149 -13.57 24.69 -18.35
N ALA A 150 -13.94 23.43 -18.24
CA ALA A 150 -14.27 22.61 -19.39
C ALA A 150 -15.56 23.12 -20.08
N HIS A 151 -15.49 23.26 -21.40
CA HIS A 151 -16.62 23.67 -22.24
C HIS A 151 -16.99 22.58 -23.27
N THR A 152 -16.17 21.54 -23.39
CA THR A 152 -16.38 20.44 -24.32
C THR A 152 -16.22 19.10 -23.62
N TYR A 153 -16.86 18.06 -24.17
CA TYR A 153 -16.70 16.69 -23.68
C TYR A 153 -15.24 16.21 -23.68
N TRP A 154 -14.46 16.58 -24.70
CA TRP A 154 -13.04 16.19 -24.78
C TRP A 154 -12.19 16.79 -23.66
N MET A 155 -12.52 18.00 -23.22
CA MET A 155 -11.87 18.61 -22.05
C MET A 155 -12.23 17.87 -20.76
N LEU A 156 -13.47 17.42 -20.60
CA LEU A 156 -13.90 16.59 -19.47
C LEU A 156 -13.16 15.26 -19.46
N LEU A 157 -13.01 14.63 -20.61
CA LEU A 157 -12.29 13.38 -20.76
C LEU A 157 -10.80 13.53 -20.43
N ALA A 158 -10.17 14.61 -20.94
CA ALA A 158 -8.78 14.94 -20.64
C ALA A 158 -8.56 15.24 -19.14
N ALA A 159 -9.51 15.96 -18.52
CA ALA A 159 -9.48 16.25 -17.09
C ALA A 159 -9.55 14.95 -16.26
N ALA A 160 -10.44 14.02 -16.62
CA ALA A 160 -10.54 12.70 -15.99
C ALA A 160 -9.22 11.93 -16.11
N GLY A 161 -8.62 11.91 -17.31
CA GLY A 161 -7.32 11.29 -17.55
C GLY A 161 -6.20 11.90 -16.71
N LEU A 162 -6.14 13.23 -16.57
CA LEU A 162 -5.15 13.92 -15.75
C LEU A 162 -5.28 13.57 -14.26
N VAL A 163 -6.51 13.52 -13.72
CA VAL A 163 -6.74 13.07 -12.34
C VAL A 163 -6.27 11.63 -12.15
N GLY A 164 -6.56 10.75 -13.11
CA GLY A 164 -6.09 9.36 -13.09
C GLY A 164 -4.56 9.25 -13.16
N LEU A 165 -3.90 10.05 -13.99
CA LEU A 165 -2.42 10.13 -14.03
C LEU A 165 -1.85 10.53 -12.68
N GLY A 166 -2.45 11.50 -12.00
CA GLY A 166 -2.05 11.89 -10.64
C GLY A 166 -2.14 10.73 -9.66
N SER A 167 -3.24 10.01 -9.69
CA SER A 167 -3.49 8.83 -8.85
C SER A 167 -2.50 7.68 -9.12
N SER A 168 -2.14 7.46 -10.40
CA SER A 168 -1.21 6.40 -10.80
C SER A 168 0.19 6.55 -10.22
N VAL A 169 0.65 7.78 -10.03
CA VAL A 169 1.93 8.08 -9.38
C VAL A 169 1.80 8.00 -7.86
N PHE A 170 0.66 8.44 -7.35
CA PHE A 170 0.47 8.63 -5.91
C PHE A 170 0.50 7.31 -5.12
N HIS A 171 -0.29 6.31 -5.53
CA HIS A 171 -0.48 5.08 -4.73
C HIS A 171 0.79 4.23 -4.56
N PRO A 172 1.55 3.87 -5.62
CA PRO A 172 2.73 3.03 -5.46
C PRO A 172 3.83 3.70 -4.66
N GLU A 173 4.06 4.99 -4.89
CA GLU A 173 5.13 5.72 -4.20
C GLU A 173 4.78 6.03 -2.74
N SER A 174 3.52 6.37 -2.45
CA SER A 174 3.05 6.58 -1.08
C SER A 174 3.09 5.31 -0.25
N SER A 175 2.67 4.16 -0.80
CA SER A 175 2.77 2.86 -0.15
C SER A 175 4.22 2.49 0.16
N ARG A 176 5.15 2.79 -0.77
CA ARG A 176 6.59 2.60 -0.57
C ARG A 176 7.14 3.48 0.56
N ILE A 177 6.76 4.76 0.59
CA ILE A 177 7.17 5.69 1.66
C ILE A 177 6.59 5.26 3.00
N ALA A 178 5.32 4.84 3.06
CA ALA A 178 4.69 4.31 4.26
C ALA A 178 5.48 3.10 4.80
N ARG A 179 5.89 2.17 3.91
CA ARG A 179 6.74 1.05 4.30
C ARG A 179 8.10 1.49 4.85
N MET A 180 8.74 2.49 4.26
CA MET A 180 10.02 3.03 4.73
C MET A 180 9.91 3.71 6.10
N ALA A 181 8.76 4.36 6.36
CA ALA A 181 8.49 5.07 7.61
C ALA A 181 7.95 4.17 8.73
N SER A 182 7.70 2.89 8.46
CA SER A 182 6.97 1.96 9.33
C SER A 182 7.70 1.51 10.60
N GLY A 183 9.04 1.70 10.68
CA GLY A 183 9.83 1.18 11.80
C GLY A 183 9.70 -0.35 12.00
N GLY A 184 9.37 -1.11 10.94
CA GLY A 184 9.11 -2.56 11.01
C GLY A 184 7.63 -2.95 11.17
N ARG A 185 6.76 -2.02 11.54
CA ARG A 185 5.30 -2.24 11.69
C ARG A 185 4.59 -2.04 10.34
N HIS A 186 4.91 -2.89 9.36
CA HIS A 186 4.46 -2.71 7.97
C HIS A 186 2.94 -2.76 7.80
N GLY A 187 2.26 -3.62 8.55
CA GLY A 187 0.80 -3.73 8.53
C GLY A 187 0.12 -2.47 9.05
N LEU A 188 0.57 -1.94 10.19
CA LEU A 188 0.06 -0.69 10.75
C LEU A 188 0.28 0.48 9.79
N ALA A 189 1.47 0.61 9.22
CA ALA A 189 1.80 1.69 8.29
C ALA A 189 0.92 1.66 7.04
N GLN A 190 0.73 0.48 6.44
CA GLN A 190 -0.12 0.31 5.26
C GLN A 190 -1.60 0.56 5.59
N SER A 191 -2.06 0.16 6.79
CA SER A 191 -3.44 0.42 7.22
C SER A 191 -3.69 1.90 7.47
N LEU A 192 -2.80 2.61 8.15
CA LEU A 192 -2.91 4.07 8.33
C LEU A 192 -2.96 4.79 6.98
N PHE A 193 -2.13 4.36 6.04
CA PHE A 193 -2.17 4.89 4.67
C PHE A 193 -3.55 4.65 4.01
N GLN A 194 -4.10 3.42 4.10
CA GLN A 194 -5.39 3.06 3.51
C GLN A 194 -6.58 3.79 4.16
N VAL A 195 -6.51 4.04 5.47
CA VAL A 195 -7.55 4.81 6.17
C VAL A 195 -7.69 6.20 5.55
N GLY A 196 -6.56 6.86 5.26
CA GLY A 196 -6.58 8.16 4.57
C GLY A 196 -7.39 8.09 3.26
N GLY A 197 -7.10 7.12 2.40
CA GLY A 197 -7.82 6.93 1.13
C GLY A 197 -9.31 6.64 1.33
N ASN A 198 -9.67 5.74 2.25
CA ASN A 198 -11.07 5.39 2.53
C ASN A 198 -11.88 6.60 3.04
N VAL A 199 -11.30 7.41 3.93
CA VAL A 199 -11.93 8.65 4.41
C VAL A 199 -12.03 9.67 3.28
N GLY A 200 -10.97 9.81 2.47
CA GLY A 200 -10.97 10.70 1.31
C GLY A 200 -12.04 10.33 0.29
N SER A 201 -12.15 9.03 -0.04
CA SER A 201 -13.17 8.54 -0.97
C SER A 201 -14.60 8.80 -0.47
N SER A 202 -14.83 8.81 0.82
CA SER A 202 -16.14 9.18 1.39
C SER A 202 -16.38 10.70 1.41
N ALA A 203 -15.32 11.52 1.41
CA ALA A 203 -15.43 12.97 1.44
C ALA A 203 -15.82 13.58 0.08
N GLY A 204 -15.46 12.96 -1.05
CA GLY A 204 -15.75 13.47 -2.39
C GLY A 204 -17.25 13.79 -2.64
N PRO A 205 -18.17 12.86 -2.34
CA PRO A 205 -19.60 13.12 -2.44
C PRO A 205 -20.09 14.30 -1.57
N LEU A 206 -19.48 14.53 -0.39
CA LEU A 206 -19.82 15.67 0.45
C LEU A 206 -19.35 16.98 -0.19
N VAL A 207 -18.15 17.00 -0.76
CA VAL A 207 -17.65 18.17 -1.53
C VAL A 207 -18.55 18.43 -2.73
N ALA A 208 -18.97 17.40 -3.46
CA ALA A 208 -19.93 17.54 -4.57
C ALA A 208 -21.25 18.13 -4.10
N ALA A 209 -21.83 17.63 -3.01
CA ALA A 209 -23.14 18.05 -2.50
C ALA A 209 -23.14 19.47 -1.93
N PHE A 210 -22.10 19.87 -1.19
CA PHE A 210 -22.09 21.13 -0.46
C PHE A 210 -21.32 22.27 -1.16
N ILE A 211 -20.46 21.95 -2.14
CA ILE A 211 -19.67 22.95 -2.86
C ILE A 211 -20.09 22.99 -4.34
N VAL A 212 -20.02 21.86 -5.06
CA VAL A 212 -20.21 21.90 -6.50
C VAL A 212 -21.68 22.02 -6.89
N ALA A 213 -22.58 21.30 -6.24
CA ALA A 213 -24.01 21.34 -6.58
C ALA A 213 -24.66 22.73 -6.41
N PRO A 214 -24.41 23.49 -5.30
CA PRO A 214 -24.99 24.80 -5.15
C PRO A 214 -24.33 25.91 -5.99
N PHE A 215 -23.00 25.80 -6.26
CA PHE A 215 -22.24 26.87 -6.90
C PHE A 215 -21.84 26.55 -8.36
N GLY A 216 -22.22 25.37 -8.86
CA GLY A 216 -21.99 24.95 -10.25
C GLY A 216 -20.58 24.50 -10.55
N GLN A 217 -20.31 24.21 -11.83
CA GLN A 217 -19.07 23.61 -12.30
C GLN A 217 -17.83 24.43 -11.93
N VAL A 218 -17.87 25.76 -12.04
CA VAL A 218 -16.74 26.65 -11.74
C VAL A 218 -16.26 26.49 -10.30
N ALA A 219 -17.13 26.13 -9.36
CA ALA A 219 -16.78 25.89 -7.97
C ALA A 219 -15.82 24.70 -7.77
N ILE A 220 -15.65 23.83 -8.77
CA ILE A 220 -14.62 22.80 -8.78
C ILE A 220 -13.22 23.42 -8.62
N ALA A 221 -13.01 24.66 -9.14
CA ALA A 221 -11.76 25.37 -8.95
C ALA A 221 -11.42 25.63 -7.48
N TRP A 222 -12.42 25.74 -6.59
CA TRP A 222 -12.17 25.86 -5.14
C TRP A 222 -11.57 24.58 -4.55
N CYS A 223 -11.87 23.43 -5.15
CA CYS A 223 -11.27 22.15 -4.76
C CYS A 223 -9.78 22.09 -5.10
N ALA A 224 -9.25 23.02 -5.90
CA ALA A 224 -7.81 23.21 -6.09
C ALA A 224 -7.07 23.43 -4.77
N VAL A 225 -7.73 24.04 -3.77
CA VAL A 225 -7.16 24.19 -2.41
C VAL A 225 -6.81 22.83 -1.80
N ILE A 226 -7.62 21.80 -2.05
CA ILE A 226 -7.37 20.42 -1.58
C ILE A 226 -6.09 19.89 -2.24
N ALA A 227 -5.94 20.08 -3.55
CA ALA A 227 -4.75 19.65 -4.28
C ALA A 227 -3.48 20.41 -3.82
N VAL A 228 -3.58 21.73 -3.64
CA VAL A 228 -2.46 22.56 -3.13
C VAL A 228 -2.08 22.16 -1.71
N ALA A 229 -3.06 21.92 -0.83
CA ALA A 229 -2.79 21.40 0.51
C ALA A 229 -2.06 20.04 0.44
N GLY A 230 -2.51 19.14 -0.44
CA GLY A 230 -1.84 17.88 -0.73
C GLY A 230 -0.39 18.09 -1.21
N MET A 231 -0.15 19.02 -2.15
CA MET A 231 1.19 19.37 -2.64
C MET A 231 2.10 19.86 -1.50
N VAL A 232 1.59 20.69 -0.58
CA VAL A 232 2.34 21.13 0.60
C VAL A 232 2.72 19.95 1.50
N VAL A 233 1.77 19.05 1.76
CA VAL A 233 2.02 17.85 2.58
C VAL A 233 3.05 16.95 1.93
N VAL A 234 2.87 16.57 0.66
CA VAL A 234 3.80 15.66 -0.04
C VAL A 234 5.17 16.28 -0.26
N SER A 235 5.28 17.61 -0.36
CA SER A 235 6.58 18.29 -0.46
C SER A 235 7.41 18.15 0.82
N ARG A 236 6.75 18.17 1.99
CA ARG A 236 7.39 17.90 3.29
C ARG A 236 7.82 16.45 3.42
N VAL A 237 6.96 15.52 3.00
CA VAL A 237 7.30 14.09 2.92
C VAL A 237 8.47 13.85 1.97
N GLY A 238 8.49 14.48 0.81
CA GLY A 238 9.58 14.40 -0.17
C GLY A 238 10.92 14.90 0.37
N ARG A 239 10.92 15.94 1.23
CA ARG A 239 12.15 16.41 1.93
C ARG A 239 12.68 15.34 2.88
N TRP A 240 11.82 14.75 3.72
CA TRP A 240 12.19 13.65 4.59
C TRP A 240 12.74 12.46 3.81
N TYR A 241 12.09 12.08 2.73
CA TYR A 241 12.49 10.98 1.86
C TYR A 241 13.87 11.21 1.24
N ARG A 242 14.15 12.44 0.77
CA ARG A 242 15.46 12.84 0.25
C ARG A 242 16.57 12.70 1.30
N HIS A 243 16.31 13.13 2.53
CA HIS A 243 17.26 12.99 3.64
C HIS A 243 17.53 11.52 3.94
N ARG A 244 16.49 10.70 4.02
CA ARG A 244 16.61 9.28 4.33
C ARG A 244 17.41 8.52 3.27
N THR A 245 17.17 8.79 1.99
CA THR A 245 17.89 8.15 0.89
C THR A 245 19.35 8.59 0.78
N ARG A 246 19.66 9.84 1.11
CA ARG A 246 21.04 10.33 1.19
C ARG A 246 21.82 9.65 2.33
N GLN A 247 21.24 9.56 3.51
CA GLN A 247 21.85 8.87 4.65
C GLN A 247 22.13 7.40 4.37
N SER A 248 21.21 6.70 3.71
CA SER A 248 21.40 5.31 3.32
C SER A 248 22.55 5.12 2.32
N ARG A 249 22.77 6.08 1.43
CA ARG A 249 23.89 6.06 0.48
C ARG A 249 25.23 6.38 1.14
N SER A 250 25.27 7.31 2.10
CA SER A 250 26.51 7.73 2.77
C SER A 250 27.00 6.69 3.79
N SER A 251 26.11 5.90 4.35
CA SER A 251 26.48 4.85 5.33
C SER A 251 26.98 3.56 4.67
N GLY A 252 27.29 3.56 3.38
CA GLY A 252 27.77 2.37 2.67
C GLY A 252 26.78 1.20 2.61
N HIS A 253 25.66 1.32 3.32
CA HIS A 253 24.53 0.43 3.16
C HIS A 253 23.83 0.80 1.87
N ALA A 254 24.47 0.46 0.73
CA ALA A 254 23.75 0.43 -0.53
C ALA A 254 22.44 -0.29 -0.26
N ALA A 255 21.32 0.39 -0.53
CA ALA A 255 19.96 -0.20 -0.46
C ALA A 255 19.79 -1.33 -1.53
N GLY A 256 20.87 -1.93 -1.93
CA GLY A 256 21.04 -2.85 -3.04
C GLY A 256 21.74 -4.16 -2.69
N GLY A 257 21.76 -4.59 -1.45
CA GLY A 257 21.88 -6.02 -1.23
C GLY A 257 20.65 -6.65 -1.86
N SER A 258 20.82 -7.35 -2.99
CA SER A 258 19.78 -8.14 -3.63
C SER A 258 19.25 -9.13 -2.57
N ARG A 259 18.25 -8.68 -1.80
CA ARG A 259 17.53 -9.58 -0.89
C ARG A 259 16.73 -10.49 -1.79
N THR A 260 17.32 -11.64 -2.07
CA THR A 260 16.61 -12.72 -2.77
C THR A 260 15.47 -13.20 -1.90
N SER A 261 14.34 -13.43 -2.51
CA SER A 261 13.21 -14.09 -1.84
C SER A 261 13.69 -15.45 -1.32
N PRO A 262 13.33 -15.87 -0.10
CA PRO A 262 13.65 -17.21 0.40
C PRO A 262 12.92 -18.31 -0.37
N PHE A 263 12.00 -17.95 -1.26
CA PHE A 263 11.20 -18.89 -2.05
C PHE A 263 11.67 -18.95 -3.50
N SER A 264 11.47 -20.12 -4.15
CA SER A 264 11.71 -20.27 -5.59
C SER A 264 10.85 -19.30 -6.41
N ARG A 265 11.33 -18.91 -7.60
CA ARG A 265 10.59 -18.01 -8.49
C ARG A 265 9.19 -18.53 -8.83
N ALA A 266 9.06 -19.86 -9.04
CA ALA A 266 7.76 -20.49 -9.32
C ALA A 266 6.81 -20.35 -8.11
N ARG A 267 7.30 -20.56 -6.88
CA ARG A 267 6.51 -20.42 -5.66
C ARG A 267 6.09 -18.97 -5.42
N VAL A 268 6.98 -18.00 -5.67
CA VAL A 268 6.65 -16.57 -5.59
C VAL A 268 5.57 -16.23 -6.62
N GLY A 269 5.73 -16.64 -7.89
CA GLY A 269 4.73 -16.39 -8.94
C GLY A 269 3.38 -16.99 -8.61
N TRP A 270 3.32 -18.23 -8.15
CA TRP A 270 2.09 -18.89 -7.70
C TRP A 270 1.43 -18.14 -6.53
N THR A 271 2.22 -17.74 -5.54
CA THR A 271 1.71 -16.99 -4.38
C THR A 271 1.12 -15.65 -4.79
N LEU A 272 1.80 -14.91 -5.69
CA LEU A 272 1.28 -13.65 -6.23
C LEU A 272 -0.01 -13.86 -7.02
N ALA A 273 -0.14 -14.96 -7.78
CA ALA A 273 -1.37 -15.30 -8.49
C ALA A 273 -2.52 -15.60 -7.52
N VAL A 274 -2.26 -16.32 -6.43
CA VAL A 274 -3.26 -16.54 -5.37
C VAL A 274 -3.67 -15.23 -4.73
N LEU A 275 -2.72 -14.34 -4.40
CA LEU A 275 -3.04 -13.01 -3.85
C LEU A 275 -3.86 -12.16 -4.82
N ALA A 276 -3.58 -12.22 -6.11
CA ALA A 276 -4.38 -11.55 -7.14
C ALA A 276 -5.81 -12.12 -7.21
N ALA A 277 -5.99 -13.43 -7.14
CA ALA A 277 -7.32 -14.05 -7.08
C ALA A 277 -8.11 -13.63 -5.83
N LEU A 278 -7.42 -13.47 -4.69
CA LEU A 278 -8.03 -12.97 -3.45
C LEU A 278 -8.45 -11.49 -3.58
N ILE A 279 -7.64 -10.66 -4.24
CA ILE A 279 -8.01 -9.27 -4.55
C ILE A 279 -9.20 -9.22 -5.51
N PHE A 280 -9.19 -10.03 -6.57
CA PHE A 280 -10.33 -10.14 -7.47
C PHE A 280 -11.61 -10.44 -6.69
N SER A 281 -11.63 -11.49 -5.89
CA SER A 281 -12.77 -11.86 -5.04
C SER A 281 -13.26 -10.70 -4.18
N LYS A 282 -12.31 -10.07 -3.46
CA LYS A 282 -12.61 -8.97 -2.56
C LYS A 282 -13.20 -7.77 -3.30
N TYR A 283 -12.57 -7.32 -4.39
CA TYR A 283 -12.96 -6.08 -5.05
C TYR A 283 -14.20 -6.24 -5.93
N PHE A 284 -14.45 -7.42 -6.48
CA PHE A 284 -15.74 -7.72 -7.12
C PHE A 284 -16.88 -7.70 -6.09
N TYR A 285 -16.69 -8.35 -4.93
CA TYR A 285 -17.67 -8.29 -3.87
C TYR A 285 -17.84 -6.86 -3.33
N LEU A 286 -16.74 -6.14 -3.14
CA LEU A 286 -16.78 -4.74 -2.69
C LEU A 286 -17.53 -3.86 -3.71
N ALA A 287 -17.33 -4.06 -5.02
CA ALA A 287 -18.04 -3.34 -6.07
C ALA A 287 -19.56 -3.55 -5.99
N SER A 288 -20.03 -4.76 -5.62
CA SER A 288 -21.45 -5.00 -5.41
C SER A 288 -22.03 -4.14 -4.28
N LEU A 289 -21.26 -3.95 -3.21
CA LEU A 289 -21.69 -3.13 -2.07
C LEU A 289 -21.50 -1.62 -2.33
N THR A 290 -20.43 -1.21 -2.97
CA THR A 290 -20.18 0.23 -3.17
C THR A 290 -21.03 0.82 -4.30
N SER A 291 -21.29 0.05 -5.36
CA SER A 291 -22.00 0.54 -6.55
C SER A 291 -23.49 0.20 -6.55
N TYR A 292 -23.89 -0.91 -5.94
CA TYR A 292 -25.24 -1.45 -6.09
C TYR A 292 -26.01 -1.60 -4.79
N TYR A 293 -25.41 -1.38 -3.63
CA TYR A 293 -26.08 -1.55 -2.33
C TYR A 293 -27.30 -0.65 -2.16
N THR A 294 -27.21 0.60 -2.58
CA THR A 294 -28.34 1.52 -2.53
C THR A 294 -29.51 1.03 -3.39
N PHE A 295 -29.23 0.55 -4.60
CA PHE A 295 -30.25 -0.02 -5.47
C PHE A 295 -30.88 -1.30 -4.87
N TYR A 296 -30.05 -2.19 -4.30
CA TYR A 296 -30.53 -3.37 -3.61
C TYR A 296 -31.48 -3.03 -2.44
N LEU A 297 -31.12 -2.04 -1.61
CA LEU A 297 -31.94 -1.59 -0.49
C LEU A 297 -33.26 -0.97 -0.94
N ILE A 298 -33.23 -0.17 -2.00
CA ILE A 298 -34.43 0.46 -2.59
C ILE A 298 -35.33 -0.63 -3.16
N THR A 299 -34.81 -1.54 -3.95
CA THR A 299 -35.61 -2.59 -4.63
C THR A 299 -36.19 -3.57 -3.66
N LYS A 300 -35.38 -4.07 -2.71
CA LYS A 300 -35.80 -5.14 -1.79
C LYS A 300 -36.67 -4.64 -0.62
N PHE A 301 -36.35 -3.47 -0.07
CA PHE A 301 -36.94 -2.96 1.16
C PHE A 301 -37.78 -1.70 0.97
N GLY A 302 -37.89 -1.18 -0.25
CA GLY A 302 -38.67 0.04 -0.54
C GLY A 302 -38.10 1.30 0.12
N LEU A 303 -36.79 1.35 0.43
CA LEU A 303 -36.20 2.49 1.10
C LEU A 303 -36.15 3.73 0.18
N SER A 304 -36.25 4.91 0.80
CA SER A 304 -35.94 6.14 0.09
C SER A 304 -34.44 6.18 -0.26
N VAL A 305 -34.10 6.90 -1.34
CA VAL A 305 -32.71 7.10 -1.75
C VAL A 305 -31.84 7.64 -0.61
N ARG A 306 -32.38 8.60 0.16
CA ARG A 306 -31.68 9.18 1.32
C ARG A 306 -31.34 8.10 2.38
N SER A 307 -32.33 7.26 2.72
CA SER A 307 -32.12 6.19 3.70
C SER A 307 -31.09 5.17 3.19
N ALA A 308 -31.18 4.77 1.92
CA ALA A 308 -30.21 3.84 1.31
C ALA A 308 -28.78 4.42 1.30
N GLN A 309 -28.60 5.73 1.08
CA GLN A 309 -27.30 6.40 1.15
C GLN A 309 -26.74 6.42 2.59
N VAL A 310 -27.57 6.60 3.60
CA VAL A 310 -27.13 6.48 5.01
C VAL A 310 -26.58 5.07 5.31
N HIS A 311 -27.27 4.03 4.83
CA HIS A 311 -26.79 2.64 5.00
C HIS A 311 -25.46 2.40 4.26
N LEU A 312 -25.30 2.97 3.05
CA LEU A 312 -24.03 2.91 2.34
C LEU A 312 -22.92 3.63 3.10
N PHE A 313 -23.19 4.81 3.66
CA PHE A 313 -22.23 5.51 4.51
C PHE A 313 -21.83 4.68 5.74
N ILE A 314 -22.78 4.04 6.44
CA ILE A 314 -22.51 3.16 7.58
C ILE A 314 -21.57 2.02 7.17
N PHE A 315 -21.82 1.40 6.02
CA PHE A 315 -20.93 0.38 5.46
C PHE A 315 -19.52 0.93 5.21
N LEU A 316 -19.38 2.06 4.52
CA LEU A 316 -18.07 2.66 4.22
C LEU A 316 -17.32 3.11 5.49
N ALA A 317 -18.05 3.62 6.49
CA ALA A 317 -17.47 3.94 7.79
C ALA A 317 -16.93 2.68 8.49
N SER A 318 -17.66 1.56 8.43
CA SER A 318 -17.19 0.28 8.98
C SER A 318 -15.95 -0.24 8.26
N VAL A 319 -15.85 -0.06 6.94
CA VAL A 319 -14.63 -0.36 6.16
C VAL A 319 -13.44 0.47 6.66
N ALA A 320 -13.63 1.77 6.88
CA ALA A 320 -12.57 2.63 7.41
C ALA A 320 -12.07 2.17 8.79
N VAL A 321 -13.00 1.86 9.71
CA VAL A 321 -12.67 1.34 11.04
C VAL A 321 -11.96 -0.02 10.96
N GLY A 322 -12.47 -0.93 10.14
CA GLY A 322 -11.87 -2.26 9.93
C GLY A 322 -10.44 -2.18 9.38
N THR A 323 -10.16 -1.19 8.53
CA THR A 323 -8.81 -0.94 8.00
C THR A 323 -7.84 -0.54 9.11
N ILE A 324 -8.26 0.30 10.08
CA ILE A 324 -7.43 0.69 11.22
C ILE A 324 -7.04 -0.53 12.06
N ILE A 325 -8.02 -1.39 12.33
CA ILE A 325 -7.85 -2.56 13.21
C ILE A 325 -6.99 -3.64 12.53
N GLY A 326 -7.15 -3.83 11.23
CA GLY A 326 -6.55 -4.94 10.49
C GLY A 326 -5.03 -4.92 10.42
N GLY A 327 -4.40 -3.75 10.38
CA GLY A 327 -2.94 -3.63 10.30
C GLY A 327 -2.21 -4.15 11.52
N PRO A 328 -2.49 -3.64 12.73
CA PRO A 328 -1.90 -4.15 13.96
C PRO A 328 -2.17 -5.64 14.20
N ILE A 329 -3.35 -6.12 13.82
CA ILE A 329 -3.67 -7.56 13.90
C ILE A 329 -2.76 -8.35 12.95
N GLY A 330 -2.52 -7.85 11.73
CA GLY A 330 -1.61 -8.49 10.77
C GLY A 330 -0.17 -8.55 11.24
N ASP A 331 0.31 -7.49 11.90
CA ASP A 331 1.67 -7.44 12.46
C ASP A 331 1.83 -8.39 13.66
N ARG A 332 0.77 -8.62 14.45
CA ARG A 332 0.80 -9.46 15.65
C ARG A 332 0.53 -10.94 15.37
N PHE A 333 -0.47 -11.24 14.55
CA PHE A 333 -0.95 -12.61 14.32
C PHE A 333 -0.48 -13.23 13.00
N GLY A 334 0.22 -12.46 12.17
CA GLY A 334 0.70 -12.86 10.85
C GLY A 334 -0.29 -12.56 9.72
N ARG A 335 0.25 -12.15 8.58
CA ARG A 335 -0.53 -11.67 7.43
C ARG A 335 -1.43 -12.74 6.82
N LYS A 336 -0.95 -13.98 6.72
CA LYS A 336 -1.73 -15.11 6.19
C LYS A 336 -3.04 -15.30 6.95
N ARG A 337 -3.00 -15.24 8.29
CA ARG A 337 -4.19 -15.41 9.14
C ARG A 337 -5.18 -14.27 8.97
N VAL A 338 -4.68 -13.02 8.84
CA VAL A 338 -5.53 -11.86 8.60
C VAL A 338 -6.20 -11.94 7.23
N ILE A 339 -5.46 -12.31 6.18
CA ILE A 339 -6.02 -12.50 4.84
C ILE A 339 -7.11 -13.57 4.86
N TRP A 340 -6.84 -14.71 5.50
CA TRP A 340 -7.79 -15.83 5.65
C TRP A 340 -9.05 -15.39 6.40
N GLY A 341 -8.90 -14.81 7.60
CA GLY A 341 -10.02 -14.34 8.41
C GLY A 341 -10.80 -13.19 7.78
N SER A 342 -10.13 -12.33 7.00
CA SER A 342 -10.78 -11.19 6.36
C SER A 342 -11.57 -11.56 5.10
N ILE A 343 -11.11 -12.48 4.27
CA ILE A 343 -11.79 -12.84 3.03
C ILE A 343 -12.74 -14.03 3.27
N LEU A 344 -12.24 -15.11 3.83
CA LEU A 344 -13.09 -16.29 4.10
C LEU A 344 -14.01 -16.09 5.29
N GLY A 345 -13.56 -15.34 6.30
CA GLY A 345 -14.36 -15.04 7.50
C GLY A 345 -15.63 -14.25 7.24
N VAL A 346 -15.71 -13.51 6.13
CA VAL A 346 -16.97 -12.81 5.75
C VAL A 346 -17.97 -13.73 5.06
N LEU A 347 -17.57 -14.90 4.58
CA LEU A 347 -18.41 -15.81 3.80
C LEU A 347 -19.75 -16.13 4.49
N PRO A 348 -19.83 -16.53 5.77
CA PRO A 348 -21.11 -16.83 6.40
C PRO A 348 -22.05 -15.61 6.41
N PHE A 349 -21.53 -14.42 6.61
CA PHE A 349 -22.31 -13.18 6.63
C PHE A 349 -22.79 -12.78 5.23
N THR A 350 -21.96 -12.99 4.20
CA THR A 350 -22.33 -12.69 2.81
C THR A 350 -23.40 -13.66 2.31
N LEU A 351 -23.33 -14.95 2.68
CA LEU A 351 -24.30 -15.95 2.30
C LEU A 351 -25.68 -15.70 2.93
N VAL A 352 -25.73 -15.18 4.16
CA VAL A 352 -26.98 -14.89 4.89
C VAL A 352 -27.60 -13.57 4.42
N LEU A 353 -26.80 -12.58 4.04
CA LEU A 353 -27.24 -11.21 3.73
C LEU A 353 -28.41 -11.14 2.72
N PRO A 354 -28.46 -11.90 1.62
CA PRO A 354 -29.57 -11.82 0.67
C PRO A 354 -30.91 -12.32 1.21
N TYR A 355 -30.94 -13.00 2.34
CA TYR A 355 -32.14 -13.69 2.86
C TYR A 355 -32.75 -13.08 4.12
N VAL A 356 -32.14 -12.01 4.65
CA VAL A 356 -32.57 -11.36 5.91
C VAL A 356 -33.31 -10.05 5.68
N GLY A 357 -33.99 -9.57 6.74
CA GLY A 357 -34.66 -8.27 6.75
C GLY A 357 -33.68 -7.10 6.91
N LEU A 358 -34.17 -5.87 6.77
CA LEU A 358 -33.38 -4.64 6.73
C LEU A 358 -32.45 -4.47 7.96
N PHE A 359 -32.96 -4.71 9.16
CA PHE A 359 -32.16 -4.59 10.39
C PHE A 359 -30.91 -5.50 10.34
N TRP A 360 -31.07 -6.76 10.03
CA TRP A 360 -29.98 -7.71 9.93
C TRP A 360 -29.07 -7.42 8.73
N THR A 361 -29.64 -6.96 7.61
CA THR A 361 -28.82 -6.51 6.45
C THR A 361 -27.85 -5.42 6.87
N THR A 362 -28.30 -4.44 7.67
CA THR A 362 -27.45 -3.37 8.18
C THR A 362 -26.35 -3.91 9.11
N ILE A 363 -26.71 -4.77 10.06
CA ILE A 363 -25.72 -5.37 10.97
C ILE A 363 -24.70 -6.20 10.21
N LEU A 364 -25.16 -7.04 9.28
CA LEU A 364 -24.28 -7.89 8.48
C LEU A 364 -23.32 -7.04 7.61
N THR A 365 -23.79 -5.95 7.00
CA THR A 365 -22.91 -5.08 6.20
C THR A 365 -21.87 -4.36 7.05
N ILE A 366 -22.17 -3.99 8.30
CA ILE A 366 -21.17 -3.48 9.24
C ILE A 366 -20.09 -4.54 9.51
N VAL A 367 -20.50 -5.77 9.84
CA VAL A 367 -19.58 -6.88 10.12
C VAL A 367 -18.72 -7.20 8.89
N ILE A 368 -19.34 -7.24 7.71
CA ILE A 368 -18.65 -7.47 6.43
C ILE A 368 -17.64 -6.35 6.18
N GLY A 369 -18.03 -5.08 6.36
CA GLY A 369 -17.16 -3.92 6.17
C GLY A 369 -15.94 -3.96 7.09
N LEU A 370 -16.16 -4.16 8.40
CA LEU A 370 -15.10 -4.28 9.41
C LEU A 370 -14.11 -5.40 9.07
N THR A 371 -14.63 -6.57 8.70
CA THR A 371 -13.81 -7.77 8.49
C THR A 371 -13.08 -7.72 7.15
N LEU A 372 -13.77 -7.37 6.07
CA LEU A 372 -13.21 -7.39 4.71
C LEU A 372 -12.13 -6.30 4.51
N ALA A 373 -12.22 -5.20 5.26
CA ALA A 373 -11.33 -4.06 5.09
C ALA A 373 -9.85 -4.38 5.32
N SER A 374 -9.53 -5.23 6.28
CA SER A 374 -8.16 -5.55 6.71
C SER A 374 -7.36 -6.36 5.68
N ALA A 375 -8.02 -7.11 4.77
CA ALA A 375 -7.36 -8.00 3.81
C ALA A 375 -6.40 -7.26 2.88
N PHE A 376 -6.77 -6.10 2.36
CA PHE A 376 -5.98 -5.43 1.32
C PHE A 376 -4.61 -4.97 1.84
N SER A 377 -4.57 -4.30 2.99
CA SER A 377 -3.30 -3.89 3.61
C SER A 377 -2.40 -5.10 3.88
N ALA A 378 -2.97 -6.19 4.39
CA ALA A 378 -2.22 -7.42 4.64
C ALA A 378 -1.69 -8.06 3.35
N ILE A 379 -2.49 -8.09 2.27
CA ILE A 379 -2.09 -8.63 0.96
C ILE A 379 -0.95 -7.81 0.37
N VAL A 380 -1.05 -6.48 0.37
CA VAL A 380 0.00 -5.60 -0.17
C VAL A 380 1.32 -5.80 0.58
N VAL A 381 1.29 -5.81 1.92
CA VAL A 381 2.49 -6.04 2.74
C VAL A 381 3.07 -7.43 2.50
N TYR A 382 2.22 -8.46 2.44
CA TYR A 382 2.65 -9.82 2.15
C TYR A 382 3.34 -9.93 0.79
N ALA A 383 2.76 -9.33 -0.26
CA ALA A 383 3.33 -9.31 -1.61
C ALA A 383 4.68 -8.56 -1.66
N GLN A 384 4.78 -7.41 -0.96
CA GLN A 384 6.03 -6.65 -0.83
C GLN A 384 7.15 -7.44 -0.13
N GLU A 385 6.79 -8.33 0.80
CA GLU A 385 7.76 -9.20 1.51
C GLU A 385 8.21 -10.38 0.66
N LEU A 386 7.37 -10.85 -0.26
CA LEU A 386 7.74 -11.91 -1.21
C LEU A 386 8.74 -11.43 -2.27
N VAL A 387 8.69 -10.15 -2.63
CA VAL A 387 9.55 -9.56 -3.68
C VAL A 387 10.32 -8.36 -3.10
N PRO A 388 11.32 -8.64 -2.26
CA PRO A 388 12.10 -7.58 -1.62
C PRO A 388 12.84 -6.75 -2.68
N GLY A 389 12.94 -5.44 -2.45
CA GLY A 389 13.62 -4.49 -3.35
C GLY A 389 12.72 -3.92 -4.47
N ARG A 390 11.48 -4.42 -4.65
CA ARG A 390 10.53 -3.94 -5.67
C ARG A 390 9.20 -3.49 -5.05
N VAL A 391 9.28 -2.72 -3.97
CA VAL A 391 8.11 -2.33 -3.17
C VAL A 391 7.14 -1.47 -3.98
N GLY A 392 7.63 -0.52 -4.76
CA GLY A 392 6.81 0.35 -5.61
C GLY A 392 6.14 -0.43 -6.74
N LEU A 393 6.88 -1.31 -7.44
CA LEU A 393 6.31 -2.16 -8.48
C LEU A 393 5.19 -3.04 -7.93
N ILE A 394 5.44 -3.75 -6.83
CA ILE A 394 4.44 -4.64 -6.21
C ILE A 394 3.21 -3.86 -5.75
N SER A 395 3.42 -2.71 -5.10
CA SER A 395 2.31 -1.83 -4.72
C SER A 395 1.52 -1.39 -5.95
N GLY A 396 2.21 -0.93 -7.00
CA GLY A 396 1.57 -0.50 -8.24
C GLY A 396 0.75 -1.60 -8.91
N VAL A 397 1.27 -2.83 -8.98
CA VAL A 397 0.54 -3.99 -9.52
C VAL A 397 -0.71 -4.27 -8.70
N PHE A 398 -0.60 -4.31 -7.38
CA PHE A 398 -1.71 -4.69 -6.51
C PHE A 398 -2.78 -3.60 -6.38
N PHE A 399 -2.39 -2.32 -6.29
CA PHE A 399 -3.34 -1.20 -6.33
C PHE A 399 -4.01 -1.06 -7.70
N GLY A 400 -3.22 -1.13 -8.79
CA GLY A 400 -3.76 -1.06 -10.15
C GLY A 400 -4.74 -2.20 -10.43
N PHE A 401 -4.39 -3.43 -10.03
CA PHE A 401 -5.27 -4.57 -10.17
C PHE A 401 -6.55 -4.44 -9.33
N ALA A 402 -6.43 -3.95 -8.08
CA ALA A 402 -7.57 -3.75 -7.19
C ALA A 402 -8.59 -2.75 -7.78
N PHE A 403 -8.12 -1.59 -8.24
CA PHE A 403 -8.98 -0.58 -8.85
C PHE A 403 -9.54 -1.04 -10.20
N GLY A 404 -8.71 -1.69 -11.03
CA GLY A 404 -9.16 -2.28 -12.29
C GLY A 404 -10.27 -3.31 -12.08
N MET A 405 -10.11 -4.20 -11.08
CA MET A 405 -11.12 -5.21 -10.75
C MET A 405 -12.38 -4.60 -10.16
N GLY A 406 -12.26 -3.54 -9.36
CA GLY A 406 -13.42 -2.79 -8.86
C GLY A 406 -14.24 -2.18 -10.00
N GLY A 407 -13.59 -1.55 -10.97
CA GLY A 407 -14.23 -0.97 -12.15
C GLY A 407 -14.88 -2.03 -13.06
N LEU A 408 -14.14 -3.08 -13.38
CA LEU A 408 -14.67 -4.23 -14.17
C LEU A 408 -15.82 -4.91 -13.43
N GLY A 409 -15.69 -5.08 -12.09
CA GLY A 409 -16.74 -5.65 -11.26
C GLY A 409 -18.02 -4.83 -11.32
N ALA A 410 -17.92 -3.51 -11.19
CA ALA A 410 -19.09 -2.64 -11.28
C ALA A 410 -19.77 -2.74 -12.65
N ALA A 411 -19.01 -2.72 -13.75
CA ALA A 411 -19.55 -2.84 -15.10
C ALA A 411 -20.24 -4.20 -15.31
N ALA A 412 -19.56 -5.30 -15.00
CA ALA A 412 -20.08 -6.64 -15.19
C ALA A 412 -21.32 -6.94 -14.33
N LEU A 413 -21.31 -6.47 -13.06
CA LEU A 413 -22.46 -6.67 -12.15
C LEU A 413 -23.65 -5.80 -12.54
N GLY A 414 -23.42 -4.62 -13.16
CA GLY A 414 -24.48 -3.78 -13.70
C GLY A 414 -25.21 -4.46 -14.86
N GLU A 415 -24.47 -4.94 -15.84
CA GLU A 415 -25.02 -5.70 -16.95
C GLU A 415 -25.79 -6.93 -16.46
N LEU A 416 -25.21 -7.67 -15.51
CA LEU A 416 -25.86 -8.83 -14.91
C LEU A 416 -27.14 -8.45 -14.18
N ALA A 417 -27.17 -7.30 -13.48
CA ALA A 417 -28.34 -6.82 -12.76
C ALA A 417 -29.49 -6.44 -13.69
N ASP A 418 -29.19 -5.92 -14.87
CA ASP A 418 -30.18 -5.61 -15.90
C ASP A 418 -30.84 -6.90 -16.44
N VAL A 419 -30.09 -8.01 -16.50
CA VAL A 419 -30.60 -9.30 -17.03
C VAL A 419 -31.34 -10.14 -15.99
N ILE A 420 -30.78 -10.32 -14.77
CA ILE A 420 -31.31 -11.24 -13.77
C ILE A 420 -31.86 -10.57 -12.49
N GLY A 421 -31.80 -9.25 -12.44
CA GLY A 421 -32.22 -8.45 -11.29
C GLY A 421 -31.19 -8.38 -10.16
N ILE A 422 -31.23 -7.28 -9.41
CA ILE A 422 -30.22 -6.94 -8.39
C ILE A 422 -30.14 -7.95 -7.24
N GLU A 423 -31.27 -8.53 -6.83
CA GLU A 423 -31.28 -9.51 -5.75
C GLU A 423 -30.56 -10.81 -6.13
N SER A 424 -30.70 -11.26 -7.38
CA SER A 424 -29.99 -12.43 -7.90
C SER A 424 -28.48 -12.17 -7.98
N VAL A 425 -28.07 -10.96 -8.36
CA VAL A 425 -26.68 -10.54 -8.33
C VAL A 425 -26.09 -10.66 -6.93
N TYR A 426 -26.82 -10.19 -5.90
CA TYR A 426 -26.38 -10.33 -4.50
C TYR A 426 -26.24 -11.79 -4.05
N ARG A 427 -27.13 -12.68 -4.50
CA ARG A 427 -27.01 -14.13 -4.22
C ARG A 427 -25.76 -14.74 -4.86
N ILE A 428 -25.41 -14.33 -6.08
CA ILE A 428 -24.20 -14.80 -6.76
C ILE A 428 -22.96 -14.23 -6.08
N CYS A 429 -22.93 -12.91 -5.83
CA CYS A 429 -21.81 -12.24 -5.18
C CYS A 429 -21.53 -12.78 -3.78
N ALA A 430 -22.54 -13.30 -3.07
CA ALA A 430 -22.41 -13.88 -1.74
C ALA A 430 -21.37 -15.02 -1.69
N PHE A 431 -21.12 -15.73 -2.80
CA PHE A 431 -20.16 -16.82 -2.91
C PHE A 431 -18.73 -16.36 -3.24
N LEU A 432 -18.53 -15.13 -3.70
CA LEU A 432 -17.19 -14.63 -4.06
C LEU A 432 -16.16 -14.78 -2.93
N PRO A 433 -16.48 -14.55 -1.65
CA PRO A 433 -15.52 -14.74 -0.56
C PRO A 433 -15.07 -16.20 -0.36
N ALA A 434 -15.76 -17.19 -0.96
CA ALA A 434 -15.33 -18.59 -0.93
C ALA A 434 -13.97 -18.77 -1.65
N ILE A 435 -13.60 -17.88 -2.60
CA ILE A 435 -12.26 -17.83 -3.20
C ILE A 435 -11.19 -17.66 -2.11
N GLY A 436 -11.55 -17.14 -0.93
CA GLY A 436 -10.72 -17.09 0.27
C GLY A 436 -10.12 -18.43 0.68
N LEU A 437 -10.71 -19.57 0.28
CA LEU A 437 -10.12 -20.91 0.47
C LEU A 437 -8.72 -21.04 -0.16
N LEU A 438 -8.45 -20.28 -1.24
CA LEU A 438 -7.12 -20.24 -1.86
C LEU A 438 -6.03 -19.75 -0.90
N THR A 439 -6.37 -19.08 0.19
CA THR A 439 -5.40 -18.67 1.24
C THR A 439 -4.68 -19.87 1.86
N ALA A 440 -5.26 -21.08 1.80
CA ALA A 440 -4.60 -22.31 2.23
C ALA A 440 -3.28 -22.55 1.49
N PHE A 441 -3.21 -22.17 0.22
CA PHE A 441 -2.02 -22.33 -0.63
C PHE A 441 -0.95 -21.25 -0.41
N LEU A 442 -1.22 -20.22 0.39
CA LEU A 442 -0.21 -19.22 0.73
C LEU A 442 0.83 -19.81 1.69
N PRO A 443 2.15 -19.66 1.42
CA PRO A 443 3.18 -20.01 2.39
C PRO A 443 3.08 -19.11 3.63
N ASP A 444 3.44 -19.64 4.80
CA ASP A 444 3.48 -18.83 6.02
C ASP A 444 4.81 -18.07 6.09
N VAL A 445 4.80 -16.80 5.67
CA VAL A 445 6.00 -15.94 5.65
C VAL A 445 6.40 -15.44 7.04
N ASP A 446 5.52 -15.56 8.01
CA ASP A 446 5.71 -15.13 9.40
C ASP A 446 6.00 -16.34 10.34
N SER A 447 6.14 -17.55 9.79
CA SER A 447 6.47 -18.72 10.58
C SER A 447 7.88 -18.60 11.22
N PRO A 448 8.11 -19.17 12.42
CA PRO A 448 9.43 -19.16 13.06
C PRO A 448 10.55 -19.69 12.15
N ALA A 449 10.26 -20.70 11.33
CA ALA A 449 11.18 -21.24 10.34
C ALA A 449 11.52 -20.25 9.23
N ALA A 450 10.52 -19.54 8.70
CA ALA A 450 10.72 -18.50 7.68
C ALA A 450 11.48 -17.29 8.25
N LEU A 451 11.21 -16.91 9.49
CA LEU A 451 11.93 -15.85 10.20
C LEU A 451 13.39 -16.24 10.48
N ALA A 452 13.64 -17.50 10.91
CA ALA A 452 14.99 -18.03 11.12
C ALA A 452 15.80 -18.07 9.80
N GLN A 453 15.21 -18.52 8.70
CA GLN A 453 15.82 -18.48 7.37
C GLN A 453 16.16 -17.04 6.92
N ARG A 454 15.28 -16.08 7.19
CA ARG A 454 15.53 -14.66 6.92
C ARG A 454 16.67 -14.10 7.78
N ALA A 455 16.79 -14.52 9.03
CA ALA A 455 17.88 -14.14 9.94
C ALA A 455 19.21 -14.71 9.47
N GLN A 456 19.25 -15.99 9.09
CA GLN A 456 20.45 -16.66 8.55
C GLN A 456 20.92 -16.05 7.23
N ALA A 457 20.00 -15.71 6.32
CA ALA A 457 20.33 -15.02 5.08
C ALA A 457 20.90 -13.60 5.32
N ARG A 458 20.55 -12.96 6.45
CA ARG A 458 21.13 -11.67 6.86
C ARG A 458 22.55 -11.80 7.40
N THR A 459 22.82 -12.83 8.17
CA THR A 459 24.16 -13.09 8.76
C THR A 459 25.14 -13.62 7.72
N GLY A 460 24.72 -14.51 6.83
CA GLY A 460 25.53 -15.02 5.72
C GLY A 460 25.91 -13.98 4.66
N ALA A 461 25.08 -12.94 4.47
CA ALA A 461 25.40 -11.82 3.59
C ALA A 461 26.29 -10.75 4.26
N ALA A 462 26.50 -10.81 5.57
CA ALA A 462 27.42 -9.92 6.31
C ALA A 462 28.83 -10.52 6.45
N SER A 463 28.98 -11.80 6.13
CA SER A 463 30.24 -12.55 6.20
C SER A 463 30.86 -12.87 4.83
N ALA A 464 30.21 -12.49 3.74
CA ALA A 464 30.70 -12.56 2.35
C ALA A 464 30.94 -11.12 1.82
#